data_77b4f429b9288989a220e713ae8c5de7
#
_entry.id   77b4f429b9288989a220e713ae8c5de7
#
_cell.length_a   1.000
_cell.length_b   1.000
_cell.length_c   1.000
_cell.angle_alpha   90.00
_cell.angle_beta   90.00
_cell.angle_gamma   90.00
#
_symmetry.space_group_name_H-M   'P 1'
#
loop_
_entity.id
_entity.type
_entity.pdbx_description
1 polymer ?
#
loop_
_entity_poly.entity_id
_entity_poly.type
_entity_poly.pdbx_seq_one_letter_code
_entity_poly.pdbx_strand_id
1 'polypeptide(L)'
;MAHASNADNGMQVTSACKDTRAWRQRTGAVPRFRPARAAIRDVATLVLVGVVSFIAGCAKAPMVDMSGVAITLAPGPEDADAAGDVDTVAASIYVTGLPSTQVAALRATGLTEAQWANLLRVTVVMEDGAGDTDLPPVLGSHAVGEDDSLRFTPLFPFDAGRSYAVRLDPNRLPGHDAAAAEAMDTLEAMVALPRPDIQPTTVVERIYPGGDRVPENQLKLYLHFSAPMSHVDGLAYLRLLDRRGREVEAPFLPFGLDFWDRDHLRYTVFFDPGRIKQGLELNELLGRSLQAGETYTLVVDPAWPDAEGNPLQAPFEKQFSVGPADTSPLDHTTWRLRVPAGGSTQRLVVSFPEPLDHALMRRAIGVETDAGESVSGEVETGNWETRWMMTPTRPWVPGAYALVASTIVEDLAGNQIGTPFEISALDTTGNAVSARAGPAGAPASHGTLDDTVRIPFDIR
;
A
#
# COMPACT_ATOMS: atom_id res chain seq x y z
N MET A 1 10.90 22.44 66.14
CA MET A 1 11.51 21.12 66.52
C MET A 1 11.32 20.15 65.36
N ALA A 2 12.43 19.75 64.86
CA ALA A 2 12.82 18.51 64.15
C ALA A 2 12.19 18.31 62.77
N HIS A 3 12.96 18.54 61.68
CA HIS A 3 13.94 17.63 61.03
C HIS A 3 13.31 16.32 60.55
N ALA A 4 13.37 15.86 59.35
CA ALA A 4 14.34 15.78 58.28
C ALA A 4 13.57 15.17 57.09
N SER A 5 13.95 15.00 55.90
CA SER A 5 15.19 14.92 55.19
C SER A 5 14.85 14.55 53.75
N ASN A 6 15.39 15.25 52.90
CA ASN A 6 15.65 15.05 51.48
C ASN A 6 15.96 13.58 51.10
N ALA A 7 15.44 13.14 49.99
CA ALA A 7 16.08 12.15 49.13
C ALA A 7 15.82 12.51 47.64
N ASP A 8 16.83 13.09 47.11
CA ASP A 8 17.13 13.37 45.73
C ASP A 8 17.17 12.03 44.94
N ASN A 9 16.44 11.90 43.87
CA ASN A 9 16.63 10.84 42.92
C ASN A 9 16.64 11.44 41.52
N GLY A 10 17.80 11.98 41.18
CA GLY A 10 18.13 12.42 39.85
C GLY A 10 18.14 11.27 38.86
N MET A 11 17.13 11.20 38.02
CA MET A 11 17.11 10.31 36.87
C MET A 11 17.75 11.03 35.70
N GLN A 12 19.01 10.71 35.44
CA GLN A 12 19.75 11.15 34.27
C GLN A 12 19.07 10.59 33.02
N VAL A 13 18.48 11.49 32.24
CA VAL A 13 18.11 11.20 30.83
C VAL A 13 19.40 11.33 30.03
N THR A 14 20.04 10.18 29.77
CA THR A 14 21.13 10.08 28.80
C THR A 14 20.59 10.23 27.40
N SER A 15 21.02 11.29 26.75
CA SER A 15 20.97 11.60 25.34
C SER A 15 21.31 10.38 24.46
N ALA A 16 20.35 9.87 23.72
CA ALA A 16 20.57 8.96 22.59
C ALA A 16 20.15 9.67 21.30
N CYS A 17 20.91 10.68 20.93
CA CYS A 17 20.81 11.33 19.63
C CYS A 17 22.21 11.41 19.03
N LYS A 18 22.69 10.28 18.50
CA LYS A 18 23.85 10.20 17.60
C LYS A 18 23.77 8.88 16.83
N ASP A 19 23.01 8.86 15.76
CA ASP A 19 23.28 7.99 14.61
C ASP A 19 22.44 8.39 13.36
N THR A 20 22.54 9.66 12.96
CA THR A 20 22.02 10.11 11.66
C THR A 20 23.06 9.99 10.53
N ARG A 21 24.18 9.26 10.74
CA ARG A 21 25.23 9.07 9.72
C ARG A 21 25.21 7.73 8.99
N ALA A 22 24.32 6.81 9.34
CA ALA A 22 24.28 5.49 8.70
C ALA A 22 23.39 5.43 7.44
N TRP A 23 22.64 6.49 7.13
CA TRP A 23 21.69 6.51 5.99
C TRP A 23 22.28 7.02 4.66
N ARG A 24 23.53 7.48 4.64
CA ARG A 24 24.17 8.07 3.44
C ARG A 24 24.94 7.09 2.54
N GLN A 25 24.90 5.80 2.75
CA GLN A 25 25.72 4.86 1.96
C GLN A 25 24.96 3.73 1.27
N ARG A 26 23.67 3.88 0.97
CA ARG A 26 22.94 2.93 0.10
C ARG A 26 22.26 3.57 -1.09
N THR A 27 22.92 4.51 -1.76
CA THR A 27 22.56 4.84 -3.14
C THR A 27 23.41 3.98 -4.07
N GLY A 28 23.00 2.74 -4.23
CA GLY A 28 23.49 1.85 -5.28
C GLY A 28 22.88 2.28 -6.62
N ALA A 29 23.72 2.40 -7.60
CA ALA A 29 23.42 2.87 -8.95
C ALA A 29 22.25 2.11 -9.59
N VAL A 30 21.27 2.87 -10.08
CA VAL A 30 20.19 2.37 -10.95
C VAL A 30 20.79 2.01 -12.31
N PRO A 31 20.64 0.78 -12.82
CA PRO A 31 21.07 0.42 -14.16
C PRO A 31 20.13 1.05 -15.20
N ARG A 32 20.71 1.81 -16.11
CA ARG A 32 20.02 2.35 -17.29
C ARG A 32 19.62 1.22 -18.24
N PHE A 33 18.33 0.96 -18.36
CA PHE A 33 17.79 0.07 -19.38
C PHE A 33 17.78 0.77 -20.75
N ARG A 34 18.44 0.14 -21.73
CA ARG A 34 18.26 0.41 -23.16
C ARG A 34 17.19 -0.52 -23.71
N PRO A 35 16.25 -0.07 -24.54
CA PRO A 35 15.26 -0.97 -25.14
C PRO A 35 15.88 -1.78 -26.27
N ALA A 36 15.85 -3.10 -26.13
CA ALA A 36 16.12 -4.01 -27.24
C ALA A 36 14.78 -4.51 -27.81
N ARG A 37 14.56 -4.21 -29.09
CA ARG A 37 13.47 -4.82 -29.88
C ARG A 37 13.78 -6.31 -30.06
N ALA A 38 12.87 -7.19 -29.69
CA ALA A 38 12.93 -8.59 -30.10
C ALA A 38 11.54 -9.09 -30.46
N ALA A 39 11.53 -9.83 -31.55
CA ALA A 39 10.39 -10.32 -32.30
C ALA A 39 9.75 -11.53 -31.58
N ILE A 40 8.46 -11.63 -31.82
CA ILE A 40 7.56 -12.76 -31.50
C ILE A 40 8.05 -14.02 -32.21
N ARG A 41 8.19 -15.14 -31.47
CA ARG A 41 7.73 -16.49 -31.89
C ARG A 41 8.03 -17.57 -30.85
N ASP A 42 7.05 -18.45 -30.71
CA ASP A 42 7.09 -19.83 -30.23
C ASP A 42 7.06 -20.07 -28.70
N VAL A 43 5.87 -20.47 -28.27
CA VAL A 43 5.61 -21.21 -27.04
C VAL A 43 6.43 -22.52 -27.06
N ALA A 44 7.50 -22.55 -26.27
CA ALA A 44 8.23 -23.76 -25.98
C ALA A 44 8.25 -23.97 -24.46
N THR A 45 7.65 -25.06 -24.04
CA THR A 45 7.69 -25.58 -22.68
C THR A 45 9.15 -25.73 -22.24
N LEU A 46 9.65 -24.83 -21.39
CA LEU A 46 11.00 -24.88 -20.88
C LEU A 46 11.04 -25.76 -19.63
N VAL A 47 11.38 -27.05 -19.83
CA VAL A 47 11.79 -27.94 -18.76
C VAL A 47 13.23 -27.59 -18.40
N LEU A 48 13.44 -26.92 -17.26
CA LEU A 48 14.80 -26.63 -16.76
C LEU A 48 15.32 -27.84 -16.01
N VAL A 49 16.12 -28.67 -16.70
CA VAL A 49 16.89 -29.77 -16.10
C VAL A 49 18.21 -29.20 -15.55
N GLY A 50 18.30 -29.06 -14.22
CA GLY A 50 19.56 -28.73 -13.57
C GLY A 50 20.48 -29.97 -13.50
N VAL A 51 21.55 -29.98 -14.31
CA VAL A 51 22.58 -30.99 -14.23
C VAL A 51 23.62 -30.56 -13.19
N VAL A 52 23.72 -31.31 -12.07
CA VAL A 52 24.80 -31.18 -11.09
C VAL A 52 25.92 -32.18 -11.43
N SER A 53 27.10 -31.67 -11.73
CA SER A 53 28.28 -32.50 -11.98
C SER A 53 28.97 -32.90 -10.66
N PHE A 54 29.17 -34.20 -10.47
CA PHE A 54 29.89 -34.80 -9.34
C PHE A 54 31.39 -35.00 -9.63
N ILE A 55 32.24 -34.71 -8.65
CA ILE A 55 33.64 -35.16 -8.59
C ILE A 55 33.69 -36.34 -7.61
N ALA A 56 34.12 -37.49 -8.12
CA ALA A 56 34.17 -38.75 -7.39
C ALA A 56 35.51 -38.95 -6.62
N GLY A 57 35.40 -39.47 -5.40
CA GLY A 57 36.50 -40.00 -4.61
C GLY A 57 36.08 -41.10 -3.63
N CYS A 58 36.37 -42.35 -3.99
CA CYS A 58 36.46 -43.67 -3.37
C CYS A 58 35.93 -43.95 -1.94
N ALA A 59 34.97 -44.87 -1.80
CA ALA A 59 34.99 -46.25 -1.31
C ALA A 59 33.67 -46.70 -0.61
N LYS A 60 33.00 -47.63 -1.17
CA LYS A 60 32.15 -48.77 -0.74
C LYS A 60 31.33 -48.72 0.55
N ALA A 61 30.10 -48.30 0.42
CA ALA A 61 28.85 -48.92 0.89
C ALA A 61 27.83 -48.86 -0.30
N PRO A 62 26.72 -49.58 -0.33
CA PRO A 62 25.77 -49.44 -1.43
C PRO A 62 25.21 -48.02 -1.42
N MET A 63 25.86 -47.17 -2.17
CA MET A 63 25.42 -45.79 -2.36
C MET A 63 24.08 -45.86 -3.09
N VAL A 64 23.05 -45.29 -2.50
CA VAL A 64 21.80 -45.02 -3.18
C VAL A 64 22.13 -44.03 -4.29
N ASP A 65 22.01 -44.45 -5.54
CA ASP A 65 22.28 -43.58 -6.68
C ASP A 65 21.15 -42.54 -6.78
N MET A 66 21.45 -41.29 -6.46
CA MET A 66 20.52 -40.16 -6.53
C MET A 66 20.68 -39.34 -7.82
N SER A 67 21.52 -39.81 -8.76
CA SER A 67 21.80 -39.08 -10.01
C SER A 67 20.63 -38.92 -10.94
N GLY A 68 19.55 -39.71 -10.74
CA GLY A 68 18.30 -39.61 -11.50
C GLY A 68 17.15 -38.86 -10.79
N VAL A 69 17.39 -38.31 -9.59
CA VAL A 69 16.34 -37.64 -8.84
C VAL A 69 16.10 -36.24 -9.39
N ALA A 70 14.85 -35.95 -9.73
CA ALA A 70 14.40 -34.65 -10.20
C ALA A 70 13.30 -34.09 -9.30
N ILE A 71 13.37 -32.80 -9.02
CA ILE A 71 12.33 -32.04 -8.29
C ILE A 71 11.67 -31.09 -9.28
N THR A 72 10.35 -31.22 -9.45
CA THR A 72 9.58 -30.43 -10.42
C THR A 72 8.33 -29.86 -9.77
N LEU A 73 7.82 -28.74 -10.30
CA LEU A 73 6.54 -28.18 -9.99
C LEU A 73 5.59 -28.45 -11.17
N ALA A 74 4.45 -29.06 -10.94
CA ALA A 74 3.48 -29.39 -11.99
C ALA A 74 2.05 -29.28 -11.46
N PRO A 75 1.02 -29.13 -12.34
CA PRO A 75 -0.38 -29.18 -11.95
C PRO A 75 -0.71 -30.48 -11.20
N GLY A 76 -1.57 -30.37 -10.17
CA GLY A 76 -2.06 -31.54 -9.43
C GLY A 76 -3.01 -32.39 -10.29
N PRO A 77 -3.13 -33.71 -9.98
CA PRO A 77 -3.97 -34.62 -10.79
C PRO A 77 -5.48 -34.34 -10.64
N GLU A 78 -5.89 -33.59 -9.64
CA GLU A 78 -7.32 -33.26 -9.42
C GLU A 78 -7.79 -32.07 -10.27
N ASP A 79 -6.88 -31.33 -10.91
CA ASP A 79 -7.18 -30.11 -11.67
C ASP A 79 -7.34 -30.33 -13.16
N ALA A 80 -7.11 -31.57 -13.64
CA ALA A 80 -7.24 -31.89 -15.05
C ALA A 80 -8.71 -31.83 -15.56
N ASP A 81 -9.70 -31.93 -14.67
CA ASP A 81 -11.13 -31.89 -14.99
C ASP A 81 -11.84 -30.57 -14.61
N ALA A 82 -11.18 -29.66 -13.88
CA ALA A 82 -11.75 -28.37 -13.52
C ALA A 82 -11.50 -27.29 -14.58
N ALA A 83 -12.07 -27.46 -15.75
CA ALA A 83 -12.11 -26.45 -16.81
C ALA A 83 -13.14 -25.35 -16.47
N GLY A 84 -12.92 -24.56 -15.41
CA GLY A 84 -13.91 -23.58 -14.94
C GLY A 84 -13.40 -22.25 -14.43
N ASP A 85 -12.15 -22.18 -13.96
CA ASP A 85 -11.58 -20.90 -13.51
C ASP A 85 -10.08 -20.88 -13.74
N VAL A 86 -9.60 -20.00 -14.59
CA VAL A 86 -8.22 -20.01 -15.12
C VAL A 86 -7.20 -19.51 -14.09
N ASP A 87 -7.63 -19.03 -12.93
CA ASP A 87 -6.77 -18.30 -11.99
C ASP A 87 -6.22 -19.10 -10.79
N THR A 88 -6.60 -20.39 -10.61
CA THR A 88 -6.09 -21.18 -9.48
C THR A 88 -5.76 -22.61 -9.86
N VAL A 89 -4.73 -22.82 -10.66
CA VAL A 89 -4.16 -24.17 -10.85
C VAL A 89 -3.39 -24.53 -9.59
N ALA A 90 -3.94 -25.44 -8.76
CA ALA A 90 -3.26 -25.95 -7.58
C ALA A 90 -2.06 -26.81 -8.00
N ALA A 91 -0.89 -26.17 -8.10
CA ALA A 91 0.34 -26.86 -8.44
C ALA A 91 0.88 -27.65 -7.24
N SER A 92 1.48 -28.81 -7.52
CA SER A 92 2.14 -29.67 -6.55
C SER A 92 3.61 -29.86 -6.89
N ILE A 93 4.45 -30.09 -5.88
CA ILE A 93 5.87 -30.44 -6.08
C ILE A 93 5.98 -31.96 -6.17
N TYR A 94 6.68 -32.41 -7.20
CA TYR A 94 6.97 -33.82 -7.45
C TYR A 94 8.45 -34.08 -7.35
N VAL A 95 8.82 -35.17 -6.65
CA VAL A 95 10.17 -35.73 -6.61
C VAL A 95 10.10 -37.07 -7.31
N THR A 96 10.79 -37.19 -8.43
CA THR A 96 10.84 -38.40 -9.29
C THR A 96 12.26 -38.98 -9.33
N GLY A 97 12.42 -40.22 -9.77
CA GLY A 97 13.70 -40.85 -9.92
C GLY A 97 14.29 -41.44 -8.65
N LEU A 98 13.53 -41.53 -7.55
CA LEU A 98 13.93 -42.25 -6.35
C LEU A 98 13.97 -43.76 -6.64
N PRO A 99 14.95 -44.51 -6.07
CA PRO A 99 14.96 -45.95 -6.18
C PRO A 99 13.67 -46.61 -5.72
N SER A 100 13.16 -47.57 -6.49
CA SER A 100 11.88 -48.23 -6.19
C SER A 100 11.84 -48.91 -4.82
N THR A 101 12.98 -49.37 -4.33
CA THR A 101 13.14 -49.95 -2.99
C THR A 101 12.90 -48.92 -1.90
N GLN A 102 13.32 -47.66 -2.11
CA GLN A 102 13.12 -46.56 -1.17
C GLN A 102 11.66 -46.10 -1.17
N VAL A 103 11.06 -46.01 -2.36
CA VAL A 103 9.64 -45.67 -2.53
C VAL A 103 8.75 -46.74 -1.88
N ALA A 104 9.07 -48.02 -2.06
CA ALA A 104 8.35 -49.13 -1.40
C ALA A 104 8.47 -49.06 0.14
N ALA A 105 9.64 -48.71 0.65
CA ALA A 105 9.88 -48.51 2.08
C ALA A 105 9.04 -47.31 2.63
N LEU A 106 8.98 -46.21 1.89
CA LEU A 106 8.16 -45.02 2.25
C LEU A 106 6.67 -45.38 2.33
N ARG A 107 6.16 -46.15 1.37
CA ARG A 107 4.76 -46.63 1.41
C ARG A 107 4.46 -47.51 2.60
N ALA A 108 5.43 -48.36 2.98
CA ALA A 108 5.26 -49.33 4.09
C ALA A 108 5.38 -48.69 5.48
N THR A 109 6.14 -47.58 5.61
CA THR A 109 6.55 -47.02 6.92
C THR A 109 5.49 -46.09 7.52
N GLY A 110 4.66 -45.41 6.70
CA GLY A 110 3.64 -44.48 7.18
C GLY A 110 4.24 -43.34 8.01
N LEU A 111 5.00 -42.44 7.36
CA LEU A 111 5.67 -41.33 8.03
C LEU A 111 4.67 -40.34 8.66
N THR A 112 5.00 -39.81 9.84
CA THR A 112 4.28 -38.68 10.44
C THR A 112 4.54 -37.39 9.66
N GLU A 113 3.68 -36.37 9.81
CA GLU A 113 3.88 -35.04 9.17
C GLU A 113 5.25 -34.45 9.49
N ALA A 114 5.70 -34.55 10.74
CA ALA A 114 7.01 -34.06 11.15
C ALA A 114 8.17 -34.79 10.45
N GLN A 115 8.02 -36.11 10.23
CA GLN A 115 9.00 -36.89 9.49
C GLN A 115 9.01 -36.54 8.01
N TRP A 116 7.82 -36.35 7.41
CA TRP A 116 7.68 -35.85 6.06
C TRP A 116 8.32 -34.48 5.86
N ALA A 117 8.04 -33.51 6.76
CA ALA A 117 8.62 -32.15 6.69
C ALA A 117 10.14 -32.16 6.88
N ASN A 118 10.70 -33.16 7.53
CA ASN A 118 12.16 -33.34 7.64
C ASN A 118 12.77 -34.04 6.40
N LEU A 119 12.00 -34.86 5.70
CA LEU A 119 12.43 -35.53 4.47
C LEU A 119 12.33 -34.61 3.26
N LEU A 120 11.16 -33.97 3.07
CA LEU A 120 10.88 -33.08 1.93
C LEU A 120 10.34 -31.75 2.50
N ARG A 121 11.21 -30.75 2.54
CA ARG A 121 10.91 -29.42 3.07
C ARG A 121 10.76 -28.42 1.93
N VAL A 122 9.70 -27.64 2.00
CA VAL A 122 9.42 -26.53 1.06
C VAL A 122 9.40 -25.23 1.85
N THR A 123 10.15 -24.23 1.42
CA THR A 123 10.21 -22.90 2.06
C THR A 123 10.10 -21.81 1.02
N VAL A 124 9.59 -20.64 1.42
CA VAL A 124 9.56 -19.44 0.57
C VAL A 124 10.98 -18.89 0.46
N VAL A 125 11.35 -18.38 -0.71
CA VAL A 125 12.60 -17.64 -0.91
C VAL A 125 12.31 -16.16 -0.80
N MET A 126 13.07 -15.45 0.04
CA MET A 126 12.97 -14.01 0.19
C MET A 126 13.66 -13.31 -0.98
N GLU A 127 13.25 -12.06 -1.30
CA GLU A 127 13.75 -11.30 -2.46
C GLU A 127 15.26 -10.99 -2.40
N ASP A 128 15.87 -11.01 -1.22
CA ASP A 128 17.30 -10.85 -1.02
C ASP A 128 18.13 -12.09 -1.40
N GLY A 129 17.47 -13.14 -1.90
CA GLY A 129 18.11 -14.37 -2.38
C GLY A 129 18.64 -15.28 -1.27
N ALA A 130 18.48 -14.90 -0.02
CA ALA A 130 18.78 -15.74 1.12
C ALA A 130 17.64 -16.75 1.27
N GLY A 131 17.84 -17.96 0.77
CA GLY A 131 17.03 -19.12 1.16
C GLY A 131 17.29 -19.38 2.64
N ASP A 132 16.53 -18.70 3.51
CA ASP A 132 16.72 -18.80 4.95
C ASP A 132 16.24 -20.17 5.41
N THR A 133 17.18 -20.99 5.90
CA THR A 133 16.90 -22.30 6.49
C THR A 133 16.04 -22.19 7.76
N ASP A 134 15.90 -21.00 8.32
CA ASP A 134 15.14 -20.71 9.53
C ASP A 134 13.67 -20.36 9.26
N LEU A 135 13.27 -20.16 7.99
CA LEU A 135 11.85 -19.91 7.67
C LEU A 135 10.99 -21.15 7.94
N PRO A 136 9.78 -20.98 8.45
CA PRO A 136 8.84 -22.09 8.61
C PRO A 136 8.54 -22.73 7.26
N PRO A 137 8.35 -24.08 7.20
CA PRO A 137 7.99 -24.74 5.96
C PRO A 137 6.59 -24.32 5.50
N VAL A 138 6.37 -24.35 4.19
CA VAL A 138 5.04 -24.22 3.59
C VAL A 138 4.16 -25.36 4.11
N LEU A 139 2.97 -25.03 4.57
CA LEU A 139 2.02 -26.04 5.05
C LEU A 139 1.44 -26.82 3.86
N GLY A 140 1.32 -28.13 4.02
CA GLY A 140 0.79 -28.99 2.97
C GLY A 140 0.79 -30.46 3.35
N SER A 141 0.35 -31.31 2.45
CA SER A 141 0.33 -32.76 2.62
C SER A 141 1.35 -33.43 1.74
N HIS A 142 1.86 -34.58 2.20
CA HIS A 142 2.83 -35.41 1.46
C HIS A 142 2.18 -36.74 1.10
N ALA A 143 2.46 -37.25 -0.08
CA ALA A 143 1.98 -38.56 -0.54
C ALA A 143 3.03 -39.22 -1.45
N VAL A 144 2.95 -40.53 -1.55
CA VAL A 144 3.66 -41.31 -2.55
C VAL A 144 2.69 -41.68 -3.67
N GLY A 145 2.92 -41.15 -4.87
CA GLY A 145 2.10 -41.41 -6.05
C GLY A 145 2.19 -42.84 -6.53
N GLU A 146 1.22 -43.27 -7.37
CA GLU A 146 1.24 -44.60 -8.01
C GLU A 146 2.40 -44.78 -8.99
N ASP A 147 2.88 -43.66 -9.52
CA ASP A 147 4.05 -43.52 -10.41
C ASP A 147 5.41 -43.53 -9.72
N ASP A 148 5.45 -43.91 -8.46
CA ASP A 148 6.64 -43.90 -7.63
C ASP A 148 7.24 -42.49 -7.37
N SER A 149 6.49 -41.41 -7.61
CA SER A 149 6.86 -40.06 -7.25
C SER A 149 6.51 -39.73 -5.78
N LEU A 150 7.30 -38.87 -5.12
CA LEU A 150 6.85 -38.17 -3.92
C LEU A 150 6.15 -36.89 -4.36
N ARG A 151 4.99 -36.64 -3.76
CA ARG A 151 4.19 -35.43 -4.03
C ARG A 151 4.03 -34.63 -2.75
N PHE A 152 4.28 -33.33 -2.84
CA PHE A 152 3.88 -32.36 -1.85
C PHE A 152 2.78 -31.47 -2.43
N THR A 153 1.62 -31.45 -1.80
CA THR A 153 0.49 -30.61 -2.15
C THR A 153 0.34 -29.51 -1.10
N PRO A 154 0.50 -28.24 -1.43
CA PRO A 154 0.40 -27.15 -0.45
C PRO A 154 -1.05 -26.99 0.01
N LEU A 155 -1.23 -26.53 1.26
CA LEU A 155 -2.55 -26.24 1.81
C LEU A 155 -3.22 -25.03 1.13
N PHE A 156 -2.41 -24.06 0.74
CA PHE A 156 -2.81 -22.89 -0.05
C PHE A 156 -2.01 -22.90 -1.37
N PRO A 157 -2.60 -22.50 -2.50
CA PRO A 157 -1.90 -22.46 -3.78
C PRO A 157 -0.57 -21.70 -3.70
N PHE A 158 0.41 -22.12 -4.48
CA PHE A 158 1.65 -21.36 -4.63
C PHE A 158 1.41 -20.04 -5.34
N ASP A 159 2.02 -18.96 -4.86
CA ASP A 159 1.93 -17.65 -5.49
C ASP A 159 2.67 -17.62 -6.83
N ALA A 160 2.02 -17.15 -7.87
CA ALA A 160 2.65 -16.95 -9.17
C ALA A 160 3.76 -15.89 -9.09
N GLY A 161 4.92 -16.20 -9.65
CA GLY A 161 6.10 -15.34 -9.64
C GLY A 161 6.93 -15.39 -8.34
N ARG A 162 6.49 -16.14 -7.33
CA ARG A 162 7.27 -16.38 -6.11
C ARG A 162 8.12 -17.63 -6.26
N SER A 163 9.35 -17.57 -5.76
CA SER A 163 10.26 -18.72 -5.74
C SER A 163 10.15 -19.48 -4.43
N TYR A 164 10.25 -20.80 -4.53
CA TYR A 164 10.24 -21.71 -3.39
C TYR A 164 11.47 -22.60 -3.45
N ALA A 165 12.14 -22.73 -2.30
CA ALA A 165 13.24 -23.67 -2.15
C ALA A 165 12.70 -25.01 -1.67
N VAL A 166 13.02 -26.05 -2.40
CA VAL A 166 12.64 -27.43 -2.08
C VAL A 166 13.91 -28.19 -1.69
N ARG A 167 13.87 -28.78 -0.50
CA ARG A 167 14.99 -29.54 0.05
C ARG A 167 14.55 -30.96 0.32
N LEU A 168 15.21 -31.94 -0.28
CA LEU A 168 15.06 -33.37 0.00
C LEU A 168 16.29 -33.83 0.79
N ASP A 169 16.10 -34.39 1.99
CA ASP A 169 17.16 -35.01 2.79
C ASP A 169 17.15 -36.55 2.62
N PRO A 170 18.03 -37.13 1.80
CA PRO A 170 18.04 -38.58 1.56
C PRO A 170 18.34 -39.40 2.80
N ASN A 171 19.00 -38.81 3.81
CA ASN A 171 19.33 -39.47 5.06
C ASN A 171 18.09 -39.77 5.93
N ARG A 172 16.95 -39.18 5.58
CA ARG A 172 15.63 -39.38 6.24
C ARG A 172 14.78 -40.43 5.55
N LEU A 173 15.26 -41.02 4.44
CA LEU A 173 14.54 -42.09 3.76
C LEU A 173 14.50 -43.34 4.65
N PRO A 174 13.34 -44.05 4.74
CA PRO A 174 13.23 -45.29 5.51
C PRO A 174 14.19 -46.36 4.98
N GLY A 175 14.86 -47.10 5.91
CA GLY A 175 15.84 -48.11 5.56
C GLY A 175 17.26 -47.56 5.30
N HIS A 176 17.48 -46.27 5.43
CA HIS A 176 18.80 -45.70 5.47
C HIS A 176 19.40 -45.94 6.88
N ASP A 177 20.45 -46.75 6.96
CA ASP A 177 21.18 -47.01 8.19
C ASP A 177 22.23 -45.92 8.42
N ALA A 178 21.88 -44.88 9.15
CA ALA A 178 22.75 -43.73 9.45
C ALA A 178 24.03 -44.13 10.20
N ALA A 179 24.12 -45.33 10.75
CA ALA A 179 25.31 -45.84 11.46
C ALA A 179 26.30 -46.55 10.52
N ALA A 180 25.85 -47.00 9.36
CA ALA A 180 26.64 -47.82 8.43
C ALA A 180 26.91 -47.12 7.08
N ALA A 181 26.27 -46.03 6.77
CA ALA A 181 26.37 -45.31 5.50
C ALA A 181 26.98 -43.90 5.70
N GLU A 182 27.80 -43.45 4.75
CA GLU A 182 28.20 -42.05 4.69
C GLU A 182 26.97 -41.17 4.48
N ALA A 183 26.91 -40.00 5.16
CA ALA A 183 25.84 -39.05 5.01
C ALA A 183 25.76 -38.60 3.57
N MET A 184 24.55 -38.70 2.98
CA MET A 184 24.28 -38.20 1.63
C MET A 184 24.01 -36.70 1.67
N ASP A 185 24.47 -36.00 0.63
CA ASP A 185 24.16 -34.56 0.50
C ASP A 185 22.63 -34.34 0.29
N THR A 186 22.16 -33.30 0.90
CA THR A 186 20.75 -32.85 0.70
C THR A 186 20.60 -32.34 -0.73
N LEU A 187 19.54 -32.75 -1.40
CA LEU A 187 19.16 -32.24 -2.73
C LEU A 187 18.34 -30.96 -2.56
N GLU A 188 18.75 -29.90 -3.24
CA GLU A 188 18.05 -28.64 -3.23
C GLU A 188 17.63 -28.23 -4.65
N ALA A 189 16.41 -27.73 -4.80
CA ALA A 189 15.91 -27.19 -6.04
C ALA A 189 15.11 -25.90 -5.78
N MET A 190 15.22 -24.96 -6.71
CA MET A 190 14.36 -23.79 -6.76
C MET A 190 13.24 -24.03 -7.74
N VAL A 191 12.00 -23.83 -7.29
CA VAL A 191 10.80 -23.93 -8.15
C VAL A 191 10.02 -22.62 -8.04
N ALA A 192 9.38 -22.23 -9.14
CA ALA A 192 8.50 -21.06 -9.18
C ALA A 192 7.38 -21.31 -10.20
N LEU A 193 6.18 -20.84 -9.89
CA LEU A 193 5.15 -20.68 -10.90
C LEU A 193 5.48 -19.45 -11.74
N PRO A 194 5.44 -19.53 -13.08
CA PRO A 194 5.58 -18.35 -13.90
C PRO A 194 4.47 -17.35 -13.55
N ARG A 195 4.81 -16.06 -13.45
CA ARG A 195 3.80 -15.02 -13.36
C ARG A 195 3.04 -14.98 -14.67
N PRO A 196 1.69 -14.97 -14.66
CA PRO A 196 0.90 -14.78 -15.87
C PRO A 196 1.38 -13.51 -16.59
N ASP A 197 1.43 -13.54 -17.91
CA ASP A 197 1.71 -12.35 -18.74
C ASP A 197 0.44 -11.48 -18.79
N ILE A 198 0.09 -10.90 -17.63
CA ILE A 198 -1.07 -10.04 -17.50
C ILE A 198 -0.64 -8.63 -17.94
N GLN A 199 -1.34 -8.08 -18.92
CA GLN A 199 -1.13 -6.71 -19.33
C GLN A 199 -1.64 -5.77 -18.21
N PRO A 200 -0.83 -4.81 -17.72
CA PRO A 200 -1.27 -3.86 -16.72
C PRO A 200 -2.48 -3.06 -17.21
N THR A 201 -3.53 -3.01 -16.40
CA THR A 201 -4.77 -2.27 -16.70
C THR A 201 -5.05 -1.16 -15.72
N THR A 202 -4.45 -1.25 -14.53
CA THR A 202 -4.66 -0.27 -13.46
C THR A 202 -4.02 1.07 -13.81
N VAL A 203 -4.78 2.14 -13.67
CA VAL A 203 -4.35 3.53 -13.97
C VAL A 203 -4.66 4.45 -12.79
N VAL A 204 -3.91 5.55 -12.70
CA VAL A 204 -4.34 6.71 -11.90
C VAL A 204 -5.43 7.42 -12.69
N GLU A 205 -6.66 7.37 -12.22
CA GLU A 205 -7.79 8.02 -12.88
C GLU A 205 -7.75 9.54 -12.68
N ARG A 206 -7.43 9.98 -11.45
CA ARG A 206 -7.47 11.39 -11.10
C ARG A 206 -6.67 11.69 -9.83
N ILE A 207 -6.12 12.91 -9.78
CA ILE A 207 -5.51 13.47 -8.57
C ILE A 207 -6.27 14.74 -8.19
N TYR A 208 -6.73 14.80 -6.93
CA TYR A 208 -7.35 16.00 -6.35
C TYR A 208 -6.38 16.74 -5.42
N PRO A 209 -6.45 18.08 -5.37
CA PRO A 209 -7.40 18.93 -6.07
C PRO A 209 -7.25 18.80 -7.58
N GLY A 210 -8.40 18.84 -8.30
CA GLY A 210 -8.47 18.69 -9.75
C GLY A 210 -7.87 19.86 -10.52
N GLY A 211 -7.83 21.05 -9.91
CA GLY A 211 -7.28 22.25 -10.49
C GLY A 211 -5.75 22.19 -10.70
N ASP A 212 -5.25 23.12 -11.48
CA ASP A 212 -3.83 23.30 -11.80
C ASP A 212 -3.16 24.38 -10.94
N ARG A 213 -3.84 24.89 -9.92
CA ARG A 213 -3.33 25.88 -8.97
C ARG A 213 -3.67 25.48 -7.54
N VAL A 214 -2.66 25.49 -6.67
CA VAL A 214 -2.79 25.18 -5.25
C VAL A 214 -2.14 26.29 -4.40
N PRO A 215 -2.52 26.47 -3.11
CA PRO A 215 -1.84 27.40 -2.23
C PRO A 215 -0.45 26.86 -1.80
N GLU A 216 0.43 27.75 -1.40
CA GLU A 216 1.77 27.41 -0.89
C GLU A 216 1.73 26.49 0.33
N ASN A 217 0.68 26.58 1.12
CA ASN A 217 0.40 25.74 2.28
C ASN A 217 -0.62 24.62 1.99
N GLN A 218 -0.65 24.10 0.76
CA GLN A 218 -1.43 22.92 0.39
C GLN A 218 -1.25 21.80 1.42
N LEU A 219 -2.36 21.30 1.97
CA LEU A 219 -2.29 20.31 3.05
C LEU A 219 -2.19 18.88 2.54
N LYS A 220 -3.02 18.51 1.54
CA LYS A 220 -3.14 17.12 1.07
C LYS A 220 -3.54 16.97 -0.38
N LEU A 221 -3.23 15.80 -0.93
CA LEU A 221 -3.64 15.36 -2.25
C LEU A 221 -4.36 14.02 -2.14
N TYR A 222 -5.26 13.74 -3.06
CA TYR A 222 -5.93 12.44 -3.17
C TYR A 222 -5.66 11.84 -4.54
N LEU A 223 -5.09 10.65 -4.57
CA LEU A 223 -4.89 9.88 -5.79
C LEU A 223 -6.00 8.84 -5.90
N HIS A 224 -6.70 8.81 -7.01
CA HIS A 224 -7.74 7.82 -7.29
C HIS A 224 -7.26 6.86 -8.37
N PHE A 225 -7.43 5.58 -8.12
CA PHE A 225 -7.02 4.49 -9.00
C PHE A 225 -8.24 3.76 -9.56
N SER A 226 -8.09 3.15 -10.73
CA SER A 226 -9.14 2.39 -11.41
C SER A 226 -9.37 0.99 -10.82
N ALA A 227 -8.42 0.49 -10.03
CA ALA A 227 -8.50 -0.79 -9.33
C ALA A 227 -7.85 -0.68 -7.94
N PRO A 228 -8.17 -1.61 -7.01
CA PRO A 228 -7.54 -1.64 -5.69
C PRO A 228 -6.03 -1.77 -5.76
N MET A 229 -5.32 -1.04 -4.91
CA MET A 229 -3.87 -1.03 -4.85
C MET A 229 -3.33 -1.91 -3.71
N SER A 230 -2.09 -2.35 -3.84
CA SER A 230 -1.41 -3.14 -2.81
C SER A 230 -1.06 -2.33 -1.55
N HIS A 231 -0.90 -3.03 -0.42
CA HIS A 231 -0.49 -2.47 0.87
C HIS A 231 1.04 -2.24 0.95
N VAL A 232 1.58 -1.43 0.07
CA VAL A 232 2.99 -1.04 0.11
C VAL A 232 3.13 0.42 0.53
N ASP A 233 4.33 0.85 0.90
CA ASP A 233 4.60 2.27 1.17
C ASP A 233 4.39 3.10 -0.12
N GLY A 234 3.21 3.71 -0.24
CA GLY A 234 2.83 4.48 -1.42
C GLY A 234 3.72 5.69 -1.68
N LEU A 235 4.37 6.25 -0.63
CA LEU A 235 5.27 7.39 -0.79
C LEU A 235 6.54 7.02 -1.58
N ALA A 236 6.95 5.75 -1.59
CA ALA A 236 8.09 5.28 -2.37
C ALA A 236 7.87 5.43 -3.89
N TYR A 237 6.61 5.51 -4.33
CA TYR A 237 6.22 5.64 -5.75
C TYR A 237 5.82 7.06 -6.14
N LEU A 238 6.02 8.04 -5.25
CA LEU A 238 5.66 9.43 -5.48
C LEU A 238 6.89 10.33 -5.47
N ARG A 239 7.01 11.18 -6.49
CA ARG A 239 8.05 12.21 -6.56
C ARG A 239 7.44 13.55 -6.86
N LEU A 240 7.89 14.58 -6.16
CA LEU A 240 7.53 15.97 -6.44
C LEU A 240 8.73 16.64 -7.09
N LEU A 241 8.58 17.10 -8.32
CA LEU A 241 9.63 17.75 -9.09
C LEU A 241 9.39 19.25 -9.18
N ASP A 242 10.43 20.05 -9.02
CA ASP A 242 10.40 21.49 -9.29
C ASP A 242 10.39 21.76 -10.82
N ARG A 243 10.22 23.02 -11.24
CA ARG A 243 10.23 23.44 -12.65
C ARG A 243 11.51 23.08 -13.43
N ARG A 244 12.60 22.71 -12.73
CA ARG A 244 13.86 22.26 -13.33
C ARG A 244 13.98 20.75 -13.36
N GLY A 245 12.96 20.03 -12.94
CA GLY A 245 12.95 18.57 -12.84
C GLY A 245 13.77 18.03 -11.68
N ARG A 246 14.12 18.85 -10.69
CA ARG A 246 14.81 18.42 -9.47
C ARG A 246 13.78 17.99 -8.44
N GLU A 247 14.06 16.90 -7.79
CA GLU A 247 13.18 16.38 -6.72
C GLU A 247 13.21 17.29 -5.49
N VAL A 248 12.03 17.58 -4.95
CA VAL A 248 11.87 18.30 -3.68
C VAL A 248 12.18 17.35 -2.54
N GLU A 249 13.07 17.73 -1.64
CA GLU A 249 13.47 16.90 -0.50
C GLU A 249 12.32 16.77 0.50
N ALA A 250 11.96 15.52 0.86
CA ALA A 250 10.96 15.18 1.87
C ALA A 250 9.70 16.07 1.86
N PRO A 251 8.97 16.16 0.73
CA PRO A 251 7.82 17.05 0.64
C PRO A 251 6.61 16.53 1.42
N PHE A 252 6.51 15.23 1.60
CA PHE A 252 5.36 14.55 2.18
C PHE A 252 5.63 14.05 3.58
N LEU A 253 4.57 13.92 4.35
CA LEU A 253 4.61 13.42 5.71
C LEU A 253 4.95 11.92 5.73
N PRO A 254 6.13 11.52 6.22
CA PRO A 254 6.54 10.12 6.24
C PRO A 254 5.88 9.37 7.40
N PHE A 255 4.56 9.23 7.37
CA PHE A 255 3.86 8.38 8.33
C PHE A 255 3.86 6.95 7.83
N GLY A 256 4.32 6.02 8.66
CA GLY A 256 4.23 4.58 8.41
C GLY A 256 2.78 4.03 8.49
N LEU A 257 1.78 4.88 8.28
CA LEU A 257 0.38 4.53 8.23
C LEU A 257 -0.12 4.79 6.80
N ASP A 258 -0.75 3.77 6.24
CA ASP A 258 -1.39 3.87 4.94
C ASP A 258 -2.66 4.71 5.05
N PHE A 259 -2.70 5.83 4.35
CA PHE A 259 -3.89 6.69 4.27
C PHE A 259 -4.80 6.27 3.09
N TRP A 260 -5.06 4.97 2.99
CA TRP A 260 -6.01 4.42 2.04
C TRP A 260 -7.45 4.58 2.50
N ASP A 261 -8.39 4.65 1.56
CA ASP A 261 -9.78 4.39 1.87
C ASP A 261 -10.02 2.88 2.07
N ARG A 262 -11.25 2.52 2.43
CA ARG A 262 -11.60 1.12 2.74
C ARG A 262 -11.38 0.16 1.59
N ASP A 263 -11.59 0.64 0.35
CA ASP A 263 -11.58 -0.17 -0.87
C ASP A 263 -10.22 -0.10 -1.58
N HIS A 264 -9.23 0.58 -1.00
CA HIS A 264 -7.88 0.79 -1.56
C HIS A 264 -7.87 1.44 -2.95
N LEU A 265 -8.92 2.21 -3.26
CA LEU A 265 -9.06 2.95 -4.51
C LEU A 265 -8.56 4.40 -4.40
N ARG A 266 -8.47 4.94 -3.17
CA ARG A 266 -8.03 6.31 -2.94
C ARG A 266 -6.91 6.36 -1.92
N TYR A 267 -5.76 6.89 -2.33
CA TYR A 267 -4.63 7.18 -1.46
C TYR A 267 -4.58 8.66 -1.10
N THR A 268 -4.43 8.98 0.20
CA THR A 268 -4.29 10.36 0.69
C THR A 268 -2.82 10.63 0.99
N VAL A 269 -2.27 11.67 0.36
CA VAL A 269 -0.91 12.15 0.58
C VAL A 269 -0.97 13.46 1.33
N PHE A 270 -0.30 13.57 2.46
CA PHE A 270 -0.16 14.82 3.18
C PHE A 270 1.18 15.48 2.85
N PHE A 271 1.16 16.77 2.54
CA PHE A 271 2.36 17.58 2.69
C PHE A 271 2.73 17.63 4.17
N ASP A 272 4.04 17.67 4.47
CA ASP A 272 4.47 17.62 5.86
C ASP A 272 4.02 18.90 6.62
N PRO A 273 3.11 18.77 7.60
CA PRO A 273 2.66 19.91 8.41
C PRO A 273 3.80 20.61 9.17
N GLY A 274 4.88 19.87 9.44
CA GLY A 274 6.09 20.43 10.05
C GLY A 274 6.81 21.42 9.14
N ARG A 275 6.61 21.30 7.81
CA ARG A 275 7.11 22.25 6.82
C ARG A 275 6.10 23.34 6.48
N ILE A 276 4.80 23.08 6.67
CA ILE A 276 3.75 24.07 6.41
C ILE A 276 3.71 25.12 7.50
N LYS A 277 3.63 24.70 8.76
CA LYS A 277 3.47 25.60 9.91
C LYS A 277 4.75 26.36 10.21
N GLN A 278 4.66 27.70 10.28
CA GLN A 278 5.77 28.57 10.63
C GLN A 278 6.22 28.35 12.07
N GLY A 279 7.53 28.47 12.32
CA GLY A 279 8.12 28.32 13.65
C GLY A 279 8.35 26.87 14.10
N LEU A 280 8.11 25.89 13.23
CA LEU A 280 8.51 24.51 13.47
C LEU A 280 9.91 24.25 12.87
N GLU A 281 10.69 23.38 13.52
CA GLU A 281 12.08 23.08 13.16
C GLU A 281 12.26 22.72 11.69
N LEU A 282 11.37 21.88 11.13
CA LEU A 282 11.43 21.48 9.72
C LEU A 282 11.15 22.65 8.77
N ASN A 283 10.24 23.56 9.14
CA ASN A 283 9.98 24.75 8.34
C ASN A 283 11.18 25.70 8.35
N GLU A 284 11.84 25.86 9.51
CA GLU A 284 13.04 26.70 9.63
C GLU A 284 14.24 26.14 8.88
N LEU A 285 14.41 24.82 8.85
CA LEU A 285 15.54 24.14 8.22
C LEU A 285 15.36 23.99 6.69
N LEU A 286 14.19 23.58 6.22
CA LEU A 286 13.92 23.21 4.84
C LEU A 286 12.96 24.18 4.13
N GLY A 287 12.27 25.02 4.87
CA GLY A 287 11.18 25.85 4.34
C GLY A 287 9.94 25.03 3.95
N ARG A 288 8.94 25.67 3.36
CA ARG A 288 7.76 25.00 2.80
C ARG A 288 8.14 24.10 1.63
N SER A 289 7.41 23.00 1.44
CA SER A 289 7.60 22.07 0.33
C SER A 289 7.26 22.71 -1.02
N LEU A 290 6.27 23.60 -1.02
CA LEU A 290 5.83 24.40 -2.15
C LEU A 290 6.18 25.87 -1.91
N GLN A 291 6.47 26.61 -2.98
CA GLN A 291 6.80 28.03 -2.93
C GLN A 291 5.89 28.81 -3.89
N ALA A 292 5.32 29.91 -3.40
CA ALA A 292 4.45 30.77 -4.21
C ALA A 292 5.17 31.29 -5.46
N GLY A 293 4.48 31.23 -6.62
CA GLY A 293 5.03 31.65 -7.91
C GLY A 293 5.79 30.55 -8.66
N GLU A 294 6.05 29.41 -8.05
CA GLU A 294 6.72 28.27 -8.68
C GLU A 294 5.71 27.26 -9.26
N THR A 295 6.21 26.35 -10.09
CA THR A 295 5.45 25.25 -10.70
C THR A 295 6.10 23.94 -10.33
N TYR A 296 5.28 22.94 -10.04
CA TYR A 296 5.71 21.60 -9.66
C TYR A 296 5.01 20.56 -10.50
N THR A 297 5.62 19.38 -10.57
CA THR A 297 5.04 18.18 -11.18
C THR A 297 5.07 17.05 -10.17
N LEU A 298 3.89 16.54 -9.79
CA LEU A 298 3.77 15.29 -9.07
C LEU A 298 3.85 14.14 -10.08
N VAL A 299 4.77 13.23 -9.86
CA VAL A 299 4.97 12.03 -10.69
C VAL A 299 4.59 10.81 -9.87
N VAL A 300 3.73 9.97 -10.45
CA VAL A 300 3.38 8.64 -9.92
C VAL A 300 4.15 7.60 -10.73
N ASP A 301 4.99 6.82 -10.05
CA ASP A 301 5.80 5.79 -10.68
C ASP A 301 4.93 4.61 -11.14
N PRO A 302 5.03 4.18 -12.40
CA PRO A 302 4.26 3.03 -12.90
C PRO A 302 4.62 1.70 -12.21
N ALA A 303 5.75 1.61 -11.52
CA ALA A 303 6.12 0.44 -10.74
C ALA A 303 5.25 0.22 -9.49
N TRP A 304 4.35 1.17 -9.14
CA TRP A 304 3.42 1.01 -8.02
C TRP A 304 2.48 -0.16 -8.30
N PRO A 305 2.54 -1.26 -7.49
CA PRO A 305 1.75 -2.44 -7.75
C PRO A 305 0.29 -2.26 -7.30
N ASP A 306 -0.63 -2.82 -8.08
CA ASP A 306 -2.03 -3.00 -7.67
C ASP A 306 -2.17 -4.17 -6.67
N ALA A 307 -3.39 -4.47 -6.23
CA ALA A 307 -3.67 -5.55 -5.27
C ALA A 307 -3.24 -6.94 -5.78
N GLU A 308 -3.13 -7.12 -7.10
CA GLU A 308 -2.69 -8.36 -7.75
C GLU A 308 -1.18 -8.38 -8.00
N GLY A 309 -0.48 -7.30 -7.65
CA GLY A 309 0.96 -7.15 -7.81
C GLY A 309 1.38 -6.72 -9.22
N ASN A 310 0.45 -6.27 -10.07
CA ASN A 310 0.77 -5.75 -11.40
C ASN A 310 1.12 -4.26 -11.31
N PRO A 311 2.06 -3.78 -12.12
CA PRO A 311 2.38 -2.35 -12.18
C PRO A 311 1.21 -1.55 -12.79
N LEU A 312 1.24 -0.23 -12.64
CA LEU A 312 0.32 0.64 -13.37
C LEU A 312 0.57 0.57 -14.88
N GLN A 313 -0.48 0.76 -15.67
CA GLN A 313 -0.42 0.75 -17.14
C GLN A 313 0.56 1.79 -17.70
N ALA A 314 0.66 2.94 -17.05
CA ALA A 314 1.53 4.05 -17.45
C ALA A 314 1.87 4.94 -16.23
N PRO A 315 2.97 5.71 -16.30
CA PRO A 315 3.21 6.76 -15.32
C PRO A 315 2.12 7.83 -15.41
N PHE A 316 1.83 8.48 -14.30
CA PHE A 316 0.92 9.61 -14.27
C PHE A 316 1.65 10.86 -13.76
N GLU A 317 1.43 11.99 -14.44
CA GLU A 317 2.02 13.26 -14.09
C GLU A 317 0.93 14.32 -13.92
N LYS A 318 1.01 15.07 -12.83
CA LYS A 318 0.17 16.25 -12.59
C LYS A 318 1.04 17.46 -12.37
N GLN A 319 0.97 18.39 -13.30
CA GLN A 319 1.60 19.71 -13.17
C GLN A 319 0.63 20.70 -12.51
N PHE A 320 1.15 21.53 -11.61
CA PHE A 320 0.38 22.59 -10.97
C PHE A 320 1.27 23.79 -10.60
N SER A 321 0.65 24.95 -10.57
CA SER A 321 1.25 26.21 -10.12
C SER A 321 0.91 26.48 -8.67
N VAL A 322 1.75 27.24 -7.97
CA VAL A 322 1.59 27.55 -6.56
C VAL A 322 1.25 29.01 -6.36
N GLY A 323 0.12 29.27 -5.71
CA GLY A 323 -0.31 30.59 -5.26
C GLY A 323 0.23 30.95 -3.89
N PRO A 324 -0.06 32.17 -3.38
CA PRO A 324 0.22 32.54 -2.01
C PRO A 324 -0.41 31.57 -1.00
N ALA A 325 0.14 31.51 0.20
CA ALA A 325 -0.48 30.76 1.31
C ALA A 325 -1.89 31.29 1.59
N ASP A 326 -2.81 30.38 1.88
CA ASP A 326 -4.15 30.69 2.32
C ASP A 326 -4.27 30.43 3.83
N THR A 327 -4.57 31.45 4.59
CA THR A 327 -4.73 31.39 6.05
C THR A 327 -6.12 31.87 6.48
N SER A 328 -7.02 32.07 5.53
CA SER A 328 -8.35 32.60 5.76
C SER A 328 -9.31 31.46 6.14
N PRO A 329 -10.03 31.53 7.27
CA PRO A 329 -11.07 30.57 7.59
C PRO A 329 -12.17 30.56 6.53
N LEU A 330 -12.78 29.41 6.27
CA LEU A 330 -13.95 29.32 5.41
C LEU A 330 -15.12 30.10 5.99
N ASP A 331 -15.76 30.93 5.15
CA ASP A 331 -16.98 31.65 5.47
C ASP A 331 -18.18 31.08 4.69
N HIS A 332 -18.97 30.23 5.34
CA HIS A 332 -20.14 29.60 4.76
C HIS A 332 -21.23 30.59 4.33
N THR A 333 -21.23 31.84 4.81
CA THR A 333 -22.20 32.87 4.42
C THR A 333 -22.01 33.36 2.98
N THR A 334 -20.82 33.12 2.41
CA THR A 334 -20.47 33.45 1.03
C THR A 334 -20.92 32.41 0.02
N TRP A 335 -21.37 31.23 0.47
CA TRP A 335 -21.78 30.13 -0.40
C TRP A 335 -23.07 30.46 -1.16
N ARG A 336 -23.12 30.08 -2.43
CA ARG A 336 -24.24 30.39 -3.33
C ARG A 336 -25.00 29.12 -3.71
N LEU A 337 -26.27 29.07 -3.37
CA LEU A 337 -27.18 27.97 -3.69
C LEU A 337 -27.99 28.29 -4.96
N ARG A 338 -28.02 27.36 -5.91
CA ARG A 338 -28.99 27.31 -7.00
C ARG A 338 -30.00 26.22 -6.69
N VAL A 339 -31.14 26.64 -6.23
CA VAL A 339 -32.20 25.77 -5.75
C VAL A 339 -33.05 25.24 -6.93
N PRO A 340 -33.34 23.92 -6.98
CA PRO A 340 -34.16 23.29 -8.00
C PRO A 340 -35.67 23.61 -7.78
N ALA A 341 -36.48 23.33 -8.80
CA ALA A 341 -37.93 23.43 -8.68
C ALA A 341 -38.53 22.22 -7.95
N GLY A 342 -39.62 22.45 -7.21
CA GLY A 342 -40.42 21.39 -6.61
C GLY A 342 -41.00 20.43 -7.66
N GLY A 343 -41.18 19.16 -7.29
CA GLY A 343 -41.61 18.09 -8.18
C GLY A 343 -40.56 17.61 -9.18
N SER A 344 -39.37 18.20 -9.19
CA SER A 344 -38.28 17.80 -10.09
C SER A 344 -37.18 16.98 -9.38
N THR A 345 -36.38 16.26 -10.13
CA THR A 345 -35.12 15.62 -9.68
C THR A 345 -33.91 16.45 -10.11
N GLN A 346 -34.09 17.73 -10.45
CA GLN A 346 -32.96 18.59 -10.77
C GLN A 346 -32.02 18.71 -9.58
N ARG A 347 -30.71 18.81 -9.85
CA ARG A 347 -29.69 18.89 -8.81
C ARG A 347 -29.72 20.24 -8.09
N LEU A 348 -29.59 20.18 -6.77
CA LEU A 348 -29.18 21.33 -5.97
C LEU A 348 -27.71 21.59 -6.24
N VAL A 349 -27.32 22.81 -6.52
CA VAL A 349 -25.95 23.22 -6.77
C VAL A 349 -25.50 24.24 -5.74
N VAL A 350 -24.41 23.97 -5.07
CA VAL A 350 -23.73 24.92 -4.18
C VAL A 350 -22.42 25.34 -4.85
N SER A 351 -22.17 26.64 -4.93
CA SER A 351 -20.92 27.21 -5.45
C SER A 351 -20.16 27.88 -4.33
N PHE A 352 -18.89 27.58 -4.22
CA PHE A 352 -17.94 28.12 -3.25
C PHE A 352 -17.04 29.17 -3.88
N PRO A 353 -16.58 30.19 -3.13
CA PRO A 353 -15.67 31.20 -3.65
C PRO A 353 -14.28 30.65 -3.97
N GLU A 354 -13.90 29.52 -3.36
CA GLU A 354 -12.61 28.85 -3.45
C GLU A 354 -12.76 27.34 -3.48
N PRO A 355 -11.74 26.58 -3.91
CA PRO A 355 -11.76 25.13 -3.88
C PRO A 355 -11.79 24.59 -2.45
N LEU A 356 -12.65 23.61 -2.19
CA LEU A 356 -12.71 22.87 -0.93
C LEU A 356 -12.06 21.50 -1.05
N ASP A 357 -11.78 20.89 0.10
CA ASP A 357 -11.31 19.51 0.17
C ASP A 357 -12.28 18.53 -0.47
N HIS A 358 -11.80 17.80 -1.48
CA HIS A 358 -12.63 16.91 -2.30
C HIS A 358 -13.35 15.84 -1.47
N ALA A 359 -12.65 15.20 -0.54
CA ALA A 359 -13.21 14.10 0.23
C ALA A 359 -14.18 14.60 1.30
N LEU A 360 -13.91 15.75 1.92
CA LEU A 360 -14.78 16.35 2.91
C LEU A 360 -16.04 16.91 2.29
N MET A 361 -15.97 17.56 1.12
CA MET A 361 -17.16 17.99 0.38
C MET A 361 -18.18 16.86 0.19
N ARG A 362 -17.72 15.66 -0.10
CA ARG A 362 -18.59 14.51 -0.41
C ARG A 362 -19.24 13.89 0.82
N ARG A 363 -18.57 13.95 1.99
CA ARG A 363 -19.03 13.26 3.20
C ARG A 363 -19.56 14.17 4.30
N ALA A 364 -19.19 15.44 4.27
CA ALA A 364 -19.46 16.37 5.35
C ALA A 364 -20.45 17.50 4.95
N ILE A 365 -20.98 17.45 3.72
CA ILE A 365 -22.03 18.36 3.24
C ILE A 365 -23.23 17.52 2.84
N GLY A 366 -24.42 17.91 3.29
CA GLY A 366 -25.67 17.23 3.01
C GLY A 366 -26.87 18.20 3.01
N VAL A 367 -28.05 17.65 2.82
CA VAL A 367 -29.32 18.39 2.86
C VAL A 367 -30.27 17.75 3.85
N GLU A 368 -30.96 18.56 4.62
CA GLU A 368 -32.02 18.14 5.53
C GLU A 368 -33.29 18.87 5.25
N THR A 369 -34.41 18.22 5.54
CA THR A 369 -35.74 18.85 5.60
C THR A 369 -35.84 19.73 6.85
N ASP A 370 -36.92 20.55 6.94
CA ASP A 370 -37.24 21.32 8.14
C ASP A 370 -37.43 20.43 9.39
N ALA A 371 -37.88 19.19 9.19
CA ALA A 371 -38.00 18.19 10.26
C ALA A 371 -36.66 17.57 10.70
N GLY A 372 -35.53 17.93 10.07
CA GLY A 372 -34.22 17.39 10.36
C GLY A 372 -33.96 16.02 9.72
N GLU A 373 -34.78 15.60 8.76
CA GLU A 373 -34.57 14.34 8.04
C GLU A 373 -33.57 14.55 6.88
N SER A 374 -32.57 13.68 6.78
CA SER A 374 -31.59 13.74 5.70
C SER A 374 -32.22 13.40 4.34
N VAL A 375 -31.95 14.22 3.33
CA VAL A 375 -32.35 13.98 1.94
C VAL A 375 -31.35 13.10 1.26
N SER A 376 -31.77 11.90 0.82
CA SER A 376 -30.91 10.96 0.10
C SER A 376 -30.72 11.43 -1.36
N GLY A 377 -29.48 11.33 -1.86
CA GLY A 377 -29.14 11.72 -3.22
C GLY A 377 -27.72 11.33 -3.60
N GLU A 378 -27.41 11.43 -4.88
CA GLU A 378 -26.07 11.28 -5.41
C GLU A 378 -25.32 12.61 -5.33
N VAL A 379 -24.12 12.59 -4.78
CA VAL A 379 -23.26 13.77 -4.59
C VAL A 379 -22.11 13.73 -5.59
N GLU A 380 -21.98 14.82 -6.35
CA GLU A 380 -20.88 15.09 -7.26
C GLU A 380 -20.15 16.37 -6.86
N THR A 381 -18.87 16.44 -7.11
CA THR A 381 -18.06 17.66 -7.03
C THR A 381 -17.64 18.09 -8.43
N GLY A 382 -17.43 19.36 -8.66
CA GLY A 382 -17.07 19.87 -9.98
C GLY A 382 -16.41 21.23 -9.97
N ASN A 383 -16.05 21.70 -11.16
CA ASN A 383 -15.40 22.97 -11.38
C ASN A 383 -14.19 23.19 -10.45
N TRP A 384 -13.30 22.21 -10.44
CA TRP A 384 -12.08 22.25 -9.63
C TRP A 384 -12.39 22.45 -8.13
N GLU A 385 -13.31 21.59 -7.59
CA GLU A 385 -13.76 21.57 -6.19
C GLU A 385 -14.41 22.88 -5.70
N THR A 386 -14.84 23.77 -6.61
CA THR A 386 -15.63 24.97 -6.28
C THR A 386 -17.13 24.76 -6.40
N ARG A 387 -17.59 23.54 -6.69
CA ARG A 387 -19.01 23.18 -6.77
C ARG A 387 -19.29 21.85 -6.12
N TRP A 388 -20.35 21.85 -5.33
CA TRP A 388 -20.98 20.66 -4.79
C TRP A 388 -22.38 20.55 -5.41
N MET A 389 -22.74 19.36 -5.84
CA MET A 389 -24.00 19.09 -6.52
C MET A 389 -24.64 17.85 -5.95
N MET A 390 -25.93 17.90 -5.66
CA MET A 390 -26.70 16.75 -5.20
C MET A 390 -27.91 16.52 -6.09
N THR A 391 -28.01 15.33 -6.67
CA THR A 391 -29.19 14.84 -7.39
C THR A 391 -30.01 13.98 -6.44
N PRO A 392 -31.24 14.37 -6.06
CA PRO A 392 -32.01 13.63 -5.08
C PRO A 392 -32.50 12.30 -5.66
N THR A 393 -32.65 11.28 -4.82
CA THR A 393 -33.23 9.98 -5.23
C THR A 393 -34.74 10.04 -5.50
N ARG A 394 -35.43 11.05 -4.96
CA ARG A 394 -36.86 11.31 -5.15
C ARG A 394 -37.05 12.77 -5.55
N PRO A 395 -38.13 13.09 -6.29
CA PRO A 395 -38.46 14.49 -6.60
C PRO A 395 -38.53 15.36 -5.35
N TRP A 396 -38.02 16.60 -5.46
CA TRP A 396 -38.09 17.59 -4.40
C TRP A 396 -39.57 17.88 -4.04
N VAL A 397 -39.85 17.82 -2.75
CA VAL A 397 -41.18 18.24 -2.24
C VAL A 397 -41.10 19.72 -1.91
N PRO A 398 -42.11 20.55 -2.33
CA PRO A 398 -42.15 21.94 -1.89
C PRO A 398 -42.10 22.06 -0.36
N GLY A 399 -41.26 22.96 0.14
CA GLY A 399 -41.07 23.14 1.59
C GLY A 399 -39.73 23.75 1.94
N ALA A 400 -39.48 23.90 3.24
CA ALA A 400 -38.25 24.43 3.79
C ALA A 400 -37.22 23.32 3.97
N TYR A 401 -35.97 23.64 3.64
CA TYR A 401 -34.81 22.77 3.71
C TYR A 401 -33.59 23.52 4.27
N ALA A 402 -32.58 22.81 4.66
CA ALA A 402 -31.27 23.37 4.98
C ALA A 402 -30.14 22.58 4.29
N LEU A 403 -29.20 23.30 3.70
CA LEU A 403 -27.87 22.75 3.45
C LEU A 403 -27.15 22.65 4.79
N VAL A 404 -26.70 21.48 5.14
CA VAL A 404 -25.97 21.20 6.39
C VAL A 404 -24.53 20.86 6.05
N ALA A 405 -23.58 21.57 6.64
CA ALA A 405 -22.16 21.29 6.49
C ALA A 405 -21.52 21.16 7.86
N SER A 406 -20.79 20.08 8.07
CA SER A 406 -19.95 19.96 9.27
C SER A 406 -18.84 21.00 9.27
N THR A 407 -18.51 21.53 10.43
CA THR A 407 -17.44 22.55 10.59
C THR A 407 -16.05 22.02 10.25
N ILE A 408 -15.89 20.69 10.12
CA ILE A 408 -14.65 20.05 9.65
C ILE A 408 -14.41 20.21 8.14
N VAL A 409 -15.40 20.73 7.38
CA VAL A 409 -15.18 21.07 5.96
C VAL A 409 -14.05 22.08 5.89
N GLU A 410 -13.08 21.82 5.02
CA GLU A 410 -11.89 22.64 4.88
C GLU A 410 -11.57 22.96 3.41
N ASP A 411 -10.77 23.98 3.21
CA ASP A 411 -10.17 24.33 1.92
C ASP A 411 -8.92 23.47 1.62
N LEU A 412 -8.19 23.84 0.58
CA LEU A 412 -6.95 23.15 0.18
C LEU A 412 -5.79 23.32 1.18
N ALA A 413 -5.79 24.39 1.96
CA ALA A 413 -4.80 24.68 2.99
C ALA A 413 -5.15 24.06 4.37
N GLY A 414 -6.34 23.47 4.50
CA GLY A 414 -6.84 22.89 5.73
C GLY A 414 -7.57 23.87 6.63
N ASN A 415 -7.89 25.10 6.15
CA ASN A 415 -8.69 26.04 6.91
C ASN A 415 -10.13 25.56 6.96
N GLN A 416 -10.68 25.46 8.16
CA GLN A 416 -12.05 25.00 8.43
C GLN A 416 -13.04 26.16 8.50
N ILE A 417 -14.32 25.85 8.57
CA ILE A 417 -15.35 26.86 8.77
C ILE A 417 -15.08 27.60 10.10
N GLY A 418 -14.75 28.90 10.00
CA GLY A 418 -14.47 29.75 11.15
C GLY A 418 -13.13 29.54 11.86
N THR A 419 -12.29 28.60 11.40
CA THR A 419 -11.00 28.28 12.06
C THR A 419 -9.88 28.10 11.06
N PRO A 420 -8.80 28.91 11.09
CA PRO A 420 -7.65 28.72 10.21
C PRO A 420 -6.79 27.51 10.67
N PHE A 421 -6.15 26.83 9.71
CA PHE A 421 -5.24 25.73 9.99
C PHE A 421 -3.90 26.22 10.57
N GLU A 422 -3.33 27.27 9.97
CA GLU A 422 -2.16 27.96 10.47
C GLU A 422 -2.60 29.06 11.47
N ILE A 423 -2.38 28.82 12.76
CA ILE A 423 -2.51 29.88 13.77
C ILE A 423 -1.13 30.49 13.94
N SER A 424 -0.97 31.77 13.61
CA SER A 424 0.26 32.51 13.92
C SER A 424 0.52 32.44 15.42
N ALA A 425 1.72 32.01 15.81
CA ALA A 425 2.11 31.92 17.23
C ALA A 425 2.17 33.30 17.93
N LEU A 426 2.09 34.37 17.14
CA LEU A 426 2.10 35.76 17.62
C LEU A 426 0.85 36.48 17.10
N ASP A 427 0.15 37.17 17.99
CA ASP A 427 -0.85 38.15 17.59
C ASP A 427 -0.19 39.37 16.91
N THR A 428 -0.99 40.21 16.26
CA THR A 428 -0.50 41.45 15.61
C THR A 428 0.12 42.46 16.57
N THR A 429 0.10 42.20 17.88
CA THR A 429 0.67 43.02 18.94
C THR A 429 1.96 42.41 19.52
N GLY A 430 2.42 41.25 18.98
CA GLY A 430 3.65 40.57 19.42
C GLY A 430 3.50 39.77 20.73
N ASN A 431 2.28 39.62 21.23
CA ASN A 431 2.03 38.72 22.37
C ASN A 431 1.80 37.30 21.86
N ALA A 432 2.44 36.31 22.51
CA ALA A 432 2.18 34.93 22.28
C ALA A 432 0.67 34.67 22.48
N VAL A 433 -0.04 34.32 21.38
CA VAL A 433 -1.41 33.84 21.50
C VAL A 433 -1.30 32.55 22.28
N SER A 434 -1.72 32.58 23.54
CA SER A 434 -1.86 31.40 24.36
C SER A 434 -2.98 30.55 23.70
N ALA A 435 -2.62 29.78 22.69
CA ALA A 435 -3.41 28.64 22.35
C ALA A 435 -3.55 27.88 23.67
N ARG A 436 -4.76 27.73 24.18
CA ARG A 436 -5.04 26.81 25.29
C ARG A 436 -4.50 25.46 24.82
N ALA A 437 -3.23 25.23 25.13
CA ALA A 437 -2.60 23.95 24.98
C ALA A 437 -3.40 23.01 25.89
N GLY A 438 -4.22 22.19 25.29
CA GLY A 438 -4.54 20.90 25.86
C GLY A 438 -3.20 20.17 26.12
N PRO A 439 -3.18 19.11 26.93
CA PRO A 439 -1.96 18.40 27.29
C PRO A 439 -1.16 18.11 26.03
N ALA A 440 0.15 18.35 26.07
CA ALA A 440 1.09 18.31 24.96
C ALA A 440 0.85 17.07 24.09
N GLY A 441 0.46 17.27 22.83
CA GLY A 441 0.19 16.21 21.87
C GLY A 441 -1.24 16.16 21.33
N ALA A 442 -2.20 16.93 21.88
CA ALA A 442 -3.50 17.03 21.23
C ALA A 442 -3.45 18.10 20.13
N PRO A 443 -3.88 17.79 18.88
CA PRO A 443 -4.10 18.83 17.88
C PRO A 443 -5.10 19.84 18.43
N ALA A 444 -4.97 21.13 18.05
CA ALA A 444 -5.99 22.15 18.33
C ALA A 444 -7.36 21.53 18.02
N SER A 445 -8.36 21.75 18.88
CA SER A 445 -9.69 21.17 18.72
C SER A 445 -10.26 21.60 17.38
N HIS A 446 -10.01 20.80 16.35
CA HIS A 446 -10.74 20.89 15.09
C HIS A 446 -12.20 20.59 15.39
N GLY A 447 -13.13 21.27 14.69
CA GLY A 447 -14.55 21.03 14.81
C GLY A 447 -14.86 19.53 14.81
N THR A 448 -15.86 19.12 15.57
CA THR A 448 -16.30 17.73 15.56
C THR A 448 -17.24 17.50 14.39
N LEU A 449 -17.44 16.25 13.95
CA LEU A 449 -18.43 15.93 12.93
C LEU A 449 -19.85 16.38 13.33
N ASP A 450 -20.09 16.52 14.61
CA ASP A 450 -21.38 16.92 15.19
C ASP A 450 -21.61 18.44 15.14
N ASP A 451 -20.55 19.25 15.02
CA ASP A 451 -20.66 20.70 14.85
C ASP A 451 -21.00 21.03 13.41
N THR A 452 -22.17 21.58 13.18
CA THR A 452 -22.68 21.88 11.84
C THR A 452 -23.12 23.33 11.67
N VAL A 453 -22.90 23.87 10.48
CA VAL A 453 -23.54 25.09 10.02
C VAL A 453 -24.75 24.74 9.14
N ARG A 454 -25.80 25.55 9.20
CA ARG A 454 -27.07 25.34 8.48
C ARG A 454 -27.40 26.56 7.61
N ILE A 455 -27.58 26.34 6.33
CA ILE A 455 -27.96 27.39 5.37
C ILE A 455 -29.40 27.09 4.87
N PRO A 456 -30.41 27.81 5.33
CA PRO A 456 -31.79 27.55 4.96
C PRO A 456 -32.08 27.93 3.50
N PHE A 457 -32.95 27.17 2.85
CA PHE A 457 -33.50 27.48 1.53
C PHE A 457 -34.87 26.85 1.34
N ASP A 458 -35.68 27.40 0.38
CA ASP A 458 -37.02 26.93 0.08
C ASP A 458 -37.11 26.30 -1.31
N ILE A 459 -37.72 25.13 -1.38
CA ILE A 459 -38.16 24.50 -2.63
C ILE A 459 -39.60 24.96 -2.92
N ARG A 460 -39.82 25.52 -4.10
CA ARG A 460 -41.15 26.04 -4.52
C ARG A 460 -41.72 25.24 -5.68
#